data_9abc3cde274ce086a73aa65f98168202
#
_entry.id   9abc3cde274ce086a73aa65f98168202
#
_cell.length_a   1.000
_cell.length_b   1.000
_cell.length_c   1.000
_cell.angle_alpha   90.00
_cell.angle_beta   90.00
_cell.angle_gamma   90.00
#
_symmetry.space_group_name_H-M   'P 1'
#
loop_
_entity.id
_entity.type
_entity.pdbx_description
1 polymer ?
#
loop_
_entity_poly.entity_id
_entity_poly.type
_entity_poly.pdbx_seq_one_letter_code
_entity_poly.pdbx_strand_id
1 'polypeptide(L)'
;MKYLLPGVLLMSLVSLACRDVDRDLPRPYRSLEVPAALLGSSDARRRGRAVFAEHCALCHGERGDGHGVRRQGFVRPPRDFTSPAWRRSTSPRRVFFAIREGISGTAMPAWANLSEQDAWNLTAYVLSLGGSR
;
A
#
# COMPACT_ATOMS: atom_id res chain seq x y z
N MET A 1 13.68 -64.06 -9.32
CA MET A 1 14.24 -62.96 -8.54
C MET A 1 13.76 -61.66 -9.20
N LYS A 2 12.80 -60.96 -8.60
CA LYS A 2 12.22 -59.69 -9.10
C LYS A 2 12.75 -58.56 -8.24
N TYR A 3 13.59 -57.70 -8.82
CA TYR A 3 14.07 -56.50 -8.12
C TYR A 3 13.06 -55.38 -8.33
N LEU A 4 12.35 -55.04 -7.25
CA LEU A 4 11.55 -53.83 -7.16
C LEU A 4 12.49 -52.66 -6.84
N LEU A 5 12.55 -51.68 -7.79
CA LEU A 5 13.20 -50.41 -7.54
C LEU A 5 12.27 -49.49 -6.77
N PRO A 6 12.70 -48.87 -5.67
CA PRO A 6 11.87 -47.91 -4.98
C PRO A 6 11.86 -46.59 -5.80
N GLY A 7 10.65 -46.14 -6.19
CA GLY A 7 10.43 -44.86 -6.82
C GLY A 7 10.78 -43.72 -5.85
N VAL A 8 11.79 -42.97 -6.16
CA VAL A 8 12.12 -41.71 -5.47
C VAL A 8 11.13 -40.66 -5.90
N LEU A 9 10.15 -40.39 -5.02
CA LEU A 9 9.21 -39.29 -5.18
C LEU A 9 9.96 -37.98 -4.94
N LEU A 10 10.40 -37.29 -6.01
CA LEU A 10 10.92 -35.94 -5.94
C LEU A 10 9.78 -34.99 -5.57
N MET A 11 9.63 -34.69 -4.29
CA MET A 11 8.81 -33.56 -3.84
C MET A 11 9.51 -32.26 -4.25
N SER A 12 9.06 -31.69 -5.36
CA SER A 12 9.43 -30.32 -5.75
C SER A 12 8.90 -29.35 -4.71
N LEU A 13 9.78 -28.90 -3.81
CA LEU A 13 9.54 -27.77 -2.93
C LEU A 13 9.43 -26.51 -3.81
N VAL A 14 8.21 -26.17 -4.21
CA VAL A 14 7.91 -24.86 -4.77
C VAL A 14 8.02 -23.87 -3.61
N SER A 15 9.21 -23.31 -3.44
CA SER A 15 9.43 -22.17 -2.55
C SER A 15 8.59 -21.01 -3.07
N LEU A 16 7.42 -20.80 -2.47
CA LEU A 16 6.63 -19.58 -2.65
C LEU A 16 7.46 -18.45 -2.02
N ALA A 17 8.35 -17.87 -2.82
CA ALA A 17 9.08 -16.67 -2.42
C ALA A 17 8.04 -15.57 -2.18
N CYS A 18 7.68 -15.35 -0.91
CA CYS A 18 6.98 -14.14 -0.50
C CYS A 18 7.81 -12.96 -1.00
N ARG A 19 7.34 -12.27 -2.06
CA ARG A 19 7.99 -11.05 -2.53
C ARG A 19 7.89 -10.05 -1.39
N ASP A 20 9.03 -9.77 -0.78
CA ASP A 20 9.13 -8.68 0.19
C ASP A 20 8.89 -7.37 -0.56
N VAL A 21 7.65 -6.88 -0.45
CA VAL A 21 7.21 -5.66 -1.13
C VAL A 21 7.92 -4.42 -0.59
N ASP A 22 8.62 -4.51 0.53
CA ASP A 22 9.30 -3.39 1.18
C ASP A 22 10.80 -3.35 0.88
N ARG A 23 11.33 -4.33 0.13
CA ARG A 23 12.77 -4.50 -0.07
C ARG A 23 13.50 -3.26 -0.58
N ASP A 24 12.88 -2.50 -1.46
CA ASP A 24 13.44 -1.29 -2.09
C ASP A 24 13.10 0.01 -1.35
N LEU A 25 12.40 -0.06 -0.22
CA LEU A 25 12.23 1.11 0.63
C LEU A 25 13.56 1.52 1.27
N PRO A 26 13.80 2.84 1.48
CA PRO A 26 14.91 3.31 2.30
C PRO A 26 14.90 2.68 3.70
N ARG A 27 16.08 2.44 4.28
CA ARG A 27 16.22 1.77 5.59
C ARG A 27 15.28 2.28 6.68
N PRO A 28 15.13 3.61 6.91
CA PRO A 28 14.24 4.08 7.97
C PRO A 28 12.80 3.57 7.80
N TYR A 29 12.28 3.56 6.56
CA TYR A 29 10.92 3.10 6.28
C TYR A 29 10.78 1.59 6.28
N ARG A 30 11.80 0.87 5.80
CA ARG A 30 11.80 -0.59 5.78
C ARG A 30 11.75 -1.21 7.18
N SER A 31 12.40 -0.57 8.14
CA SER A 31 12.44 -1.00 9.54
C SER A 31 11.39 -0.33 10.42
N LEU A 32 10.54 0.55 9.84
CA LEU A 32 9.53 1.26 10.59
C LEU A 32 8.52 0.29 11.22
N GLU A 33 8.25 0.48 12.51
CA GLU A 33 7.20 -0.29 13.18
C GLU A 33 5.83 0.12 12.66
N VAL A 34 5.05 -0.89 12.26
CA VAL A 34 3.69 -0.68 11.74
C VAL A 34 2.71 -0.76 12.89
N PRO A 35 1.95 0.31 13.18
CA PRO A 35 0.97 0.32 14.27
C PRO A 35 -0.27 -0.51 13.89
N ALA A 36 -0.17 -1.84 14.00
CA ALA A 36 -1.19 -2.79 13.54
C ALA A 36 -2.57 -2.53 14.16
N ALA A 37 -2.62 -2.19 15.45
CA ALA A 37 -3.87 -1.86 16.13
C ALA A 37 -4.55 -0.64 15.52
N LEU A 38 -3.77 0.37 15.15
CA LEU A 38 -4.28 1.58 14.49
C LEU A 38 -4.80 1.27 13.09
N LEU A 39 -4.08 0.48 12.31
CA LEU A 39 -4.51 0.09 10.96
C LEU A 39 -5.84 -0.67 10.97
N GLY A 40 -6.13 -1.44 12.02
CA GLY A 40 -7.39 -2.14 12.24
C GLY A 40 -8.52 -1.25 12.76
N SER A 41 -8.22 -0.05 13.25
CA SER A 41 -9.16 0.82 13.94
C SER A 41 -10.14 1.52 12.99
N SER A 42 -11.43 1.44 13.27
CA SER A 42 -12.46 2.20 12.56
C SER A 42 -12.31 3.71 12.77
N ASP A 43 -11.84 4.10 13.96
CA ASP A 43 -11.59 5.50 14.31
C ASP A 43 -10.44 6.08 13.49
N ALA A 44 -9.33 5.35 13.36
CA ALA A 44 -8.22 5.76 12.51
C ALA A 44 -8.65 5.90 11.04
N ARG A 45 -9.44 4.97 10.51
CA ARG A 45 -9.98 5.07 9.15
C ARG A 45 -10.90 6.28 8.97
N ARG A 46 -11.73 6.60 9.95
CA ARG A 46 -12.58 7.80 9.90
C ARG A 46 -11.76 9.08 9.87
N ARG A 47 -10.74 9.20 10.72
CA ARG A 47 -9.81 10.35 10.73
C ARG A 47 -9.02 10.42 9.42
N GLY A 48 -8.48 9.30 8.95
CA GLY A 48 -7.77 9.21 7.68
C GLY A 48 -8.63 9.61 6.48
N ARG A 49 -9.94 9.29 6.51
CA ARG A 49 -10.90 9.76 5.49
C ARG A 49 -11.01 11.29 5.46
N ALA A 50 -11.02 11.94 6.62
CA ALA A 50 -11.07 13.40 6.67
C ALA A 50 -9.80 14.01 6.06
N VAL A 51 -8.62 13.50 6.42
CA VAL A 51 -7.33 13.92 5.83
C VAL A 51 -7.31 13.68 4.31
N PHE A 52 -7.82 12.53 3.87
CA PHE A 52 -7.91 12.17 2.46
C PHE A 52 -8.80 13.15 1.68
N ALA A 53 -9.97 13.47 2.21
CA ALA A 53 -10.91 14.39 1.56
C ALA A 53 -10.29 15.80 1.39
N GLU A 54 -9.53 16.26 2.37
CA GLU A 54 -8.91 17.57 2.35
C GLU A 54 -7.71 17.65 1.40
N HIS A 55 -6.86 16.63 1.38
CA HIS A 55 -5.54 16.72 0.74
C HIS A 55 -5.35 15.82 -0.48
N CYS A 56 -6.12 14.75 -0.62
CA CYS A 56 -5.85 13.69 -1.59
C CYS A 56 -6.92 13.54 -2.67
N ALA A 57 -8.19 13.79 -2.31
CA ALA A 57 -9.34 13.51 -3.16
C ALA A 57 -9.33 14.26 -4.49
N LEU A 58 -8.77 15.48 -4.53
CA LEU A 58 -8.69 16.27 -5.77
C LEU A 58 -7.94 15.52 -6.89
N CYS A 59 -6.93 14.73 -6.55
CA CYS A 59 -6.16 13.94 -7.50
C CYS A 59 -6.64 12.49 -7.54
N HIS A 60 -6.84 11.86 -6.37
CA HIS A 60 -7.15 10.43 -6.28
C HIS A 60 -8.64 10.09 -6.40
N GLY A 61 -9.53 11.10 -6.49
CA GLY A 61 -10.97 10.92 -6.48
C GLY A 61 -11.55 10.74 -5.08
N GLU A 62 -12.79 11.13 -4.86
CA GLU A 62 -13.47 11.01 -3.56
C GLU A 62 -13.55 9.56 -3.07
N ARG A 63 -13.62 8.61 -4.00
CA ARG A 63 -13.63 7.17 -3.71
C ARG A 63 -12.25 6.53 -3.74
N GLY A 64 -11.21 7.31 -4.06
CA GLY A 64 -9.84 6.79 -4.19
C GLY A 64 -9.59 5.96 -5.44
N ASP A 65 -10.43 6.10 -6.46
CA ASP A 65 -10.40 5.36 -7.73
C ASP A 65 -9.44 5.96 -8.79
N GLY A 66 -8.66 6.97 -8.42
CA GLY A 66 -7.73 7.65 -9.32
C GLY A 66 -8.37 8.65 -10.27
N HIS A 67 -9.68 8.92 -10.13
CA HIS A 67 -10.45 9.78 -11.03
C HIS A 67 -10.74 11.17 -10.44
N GLY A 68 -9.77 11.75 -9.73
CA GLY A 68 -9.91 13.11 -9.21
C GLY A 68 -9.92 14.16 -10.32
N VAL A 69 -10.51 15.32 -10.01
CA VAL A 69 -10.69 16.42 -10.98
C VAL A 69 -9.34 17.02 -11.45
N ARG A 70 -8.26 16.87 -10.65
CA ARG A 70 -6.91 17.35 -11.00
C ARG A 70 -6.04 16.32 -11.72
N ARG A 71 -6.57 15.18 -12.14
CA ARG A 71 -5.76 14.11 -12.78
C ARG A 71 -5.33 14.44 -14.22
N GLN A 72 -5.97 15.40 -14.85
CA GLN A 72 -5.70 15.75 -16.25
C GLN A 72 -4.31 16.37 -16.39
N GLY A 73 -3.58 15.97 -17.44
CA GLY A 73 -2.24 16.47 -17.73
C GLY A 73 -1.12 15.78 -16.93
N PHE A 74 -1.41 14.83 -16.06
CA PHE A 74 -0.37 14.07 -15.39
C PHE A 74 0.19 12.98 -16.31
N VAL A 75 1.51 12.93 -16.44
CA VAL A 75 2.23 11.87 -17.19
C VAL A 75 1.93 10.49 -16.61
N ARG A 76 1.78 10.42 -15.28
CA ARG A 76 1.35 9.23 -14.56
C ARG A 76 0.04 9.53 -13.84
N PRO A 77 -1.02 8.76 -14.12
CA PRO A 77 -2.29 8.97 -13.44
C PRO A 77 -2.16 8.66 -11.95
N PRO A 78 -2.97 9.32 -11.10
CA PRO A 78 -3.06 8.97 -9.69
C PRO A 78 -3.44 7.50 -9.50
N ARG A 79 -2.90 6.90 -8.44
CA ARG A 79 -3.17 5.50 -8.13
C ARG A 79 -4.65 5.27 -7.82
N ASP A 80 -5.21 4.23 -8.40
CA ASP A 80 -6.49 3.65 -8.00
C ASP A 80 -6.30 2.74 -6.77
N PHE A 81 -6.78 3.21 -5.63
CA PHE A 81 -6.69 2.48 -4.36
C PHE A 81 -7.78 1.42 -4.21
N THR A 82 -8.80 1.44 -5.05
CA THR A 82 -9.86 0.43 -5.06
C THR A 82 -9.44 -0.86 -5.76
N SER A 83 -8.32 -0.83 -6.51
CA SER A 83 -7.80 -1.96 -7.26
C SER A 83 -7.31 -3.09 -6.35
N PRO A 84 -7.88 -4.31 -6.44
CA PRO A 84 -7.37 -5.45 -5.71
C PRO A 84 -5.92 -5.81 -6.07
N ALA A 85 -5.50 -5.57 -7.32
CA ALA A 85 -4.13 -5.82 -7.77
C ALA A 85 -3.15 -4.90 -7.05
N TRP A 86 -3.47 -3.60 -6.93
CA TRP A 86 -2.67 -2.67 -6.14
C TRP A 86 -2.63 -3.10 -4.67
N ARG A 87 -3.76 -3.46 -4.09
CA ARG A 87 -3.82 -3.86 -2.68
C ARG A 87 -2.92 -5.05 -2.35
N ARG A 88 -2.79 -6.00 -3.28
CA ARG A 88 -1.87 -7.15 -3.14
C ARG A 88 -0.40 -6.81 -3.34
N SER A 89 -0.09 -5.69 -4.01
CA SER A 89 1.28 -5.27 -4.35
C SER A 89 1.84 -4.18 -3.45
N THR A 90 1.10 -3.78 -2.41
CA THR A 90 1.51 -2.72 -1.50
C THR A 90 1.57 -3.19 -0.04
N SER A 91 2.20 -2.38 0.80
CA SER A 91 2.27 -2.57 2.23
C SER A 91 1.92 -1.28 2.98
N PRO A 92 1.63 -1.34 4.29
CA PRO A 92 1.46 -0.13 5.09
C PRO A 92 2.67 0.80 5.06
N ARG A 93 3.89 0.25 5.07
CA ARG A 93 5.13 1.03 4.99
C ARG A 93 5.25 1.78 3.67
N ARG A 94 4.89 1.15 2.55
CA ARG A 94 4.91 1.79 1.24
C ARG A 94 3.91 2.93 1.12
N VAL A 95 2.70 2.75 1.64
CA VAL A 95 1.70 3.82 1.63
C VAL A 95 2.16 4.97 2.51
N PHE A 96 2.62 4.68 3.72
CA PHE A 96 3.16 5.69 4.63
C PHE A 96 4.36 6.44 4.01
N PHE A 97 5.31 5.72 3.41
CA PHE A 97 6.45 6.30 2.71
C PHE A 97 6.01 7.26 1.59
N ALA A 98 5.08 6.82 0.72
CA ALA A 98 4.59 7.65 -0.37
C ALA A 98 3.88 8.93 0.12
N ILE A 99 3.18 8.86 1.24
CA ILE A 99 2.57 10.04 1.88
C ILE A 99 3.67 10.99 2.39
N ARG A 100 4.67 10.48 3.10
CA ARG A 100 5.70 11.30 3.73
C ARG A 100 6.66 11.93 2.74
N GLU A 101 7.08 11.18 1.71
CA GLU A 101 8.15 11.57 0.80
C GLU A 101 7.65 11.97 -0.60
N GLY A 102 6.35 11.71 -0.90
CA GLY A 102 5.87 11.84 -2.26
C GLY A 102 6.40 10.73 -3.17
N ILE A 103 6.19 10.87 -4.46
CA ILE A 103 6.68 9.90 -5.45
C ILE A 103 7.47 10.66 -6.51
N SER A 104 8.78 10.49 -6.50
CA SER A 104 9.71 11.13 -7.43
C SER A 104 9.30 10.91 -8.90
N GLY A 105 9.39 11.93 -9.72
CA GLY A 105 9.00 11.89 -11.13
C GLY A 105 7.49 11.84 -11.38
N THR A 106 6.67 12.15 -10.37
CA THR A 106 5.21 12.25 -10.47
C THR A 106 4.70 13.56 -9.86
N ALA A 107 3.40 13.82 -10.02
CA ALA A 107 2.73 14.97 -9.39
C ALA A 107 2.37 14.71 -7.91
N MET A 108 2.64 13.52 -7.35
CA MET A 108 2.37 13.20 -5.95
C MET A 108 3.38 13.91 -5.04
N PRO A 109 2.97 14.96 -4.28
CA PRO A 109 3.89 15.69 -3.42
C PRO A 109 4.17 14.95 -2.11
N ALA A 110 5.22 15.38 -1.41
CA ALA A 110 5.47 14.99 -0.03
C ALA A 110 4.53 15.73 0.92
N TRP A 111 3.93 15.01 1.87
CA TRP A 111 3.06 15.57 2.93
C TRP A 111 3.79 15.57 4.26
N ALA A 112 5.00 16.13 4.27
CA ALA A 112 5.87 16.16 5.45
C ALA A 112 5.24 16.91 6.66
N ASN A 113 4.31 17.82 6.40
CA ASN A 113 3.64 18.61 7.44
C ASN A 113 2.52 17.86 8.18
N LEU A 114 2.05 16.73 7.65
CA LEU A 114 1.12 15.88 8.39
C LEU A 114 1.81 15.33 9.65
N SER A 115 1.08 15.29 10.77
CA SER A 115 1.57 14.56 11.93
C SER A 115 1.79 13.09 11.59
N GLU A 116 2.68 12.42 12.30
CA GLU A 116 2.89 10.98 12.10
C GLU A 116 1.59 10.20 12.31
N GLN A 117 0.80 10.59 13.32
CA GLN A 117 -0.50 10.00 13.60
C GLN A 117 -1.47 10.17 12.44
N ASP A 118 -1.54 11.35 11.80
CA ASP A 118 -2.43 11.58 10.66
C ASP A 118 -1.96 10.84 9.41
N ALA A 119 -0.66 10.74 9.19
CA ALA A 119 -0.10 9.93 8.11
C ALA A 119 -0.45 8.44 8.28
N TRP A 120 -0.43 7.90 9.51
CA TRP A 120 -0.88 6.53 9.78
C TRP A 120 -2.40 6.37 9.70
N ASN A 121 -3.18 7.35 10.16
CA ASN A 121 -4.64 7.36 9.97
C ASN A 121 -5.00 7.34 8.48
N LEU A 122 -4.34 8.17 7.70
CA LEU A 122 -4.49 8.22 6.23
C LEU A 122 -4.08 6.89 5.59
N THR A 123 -2.98 6.29 6.03
CA THR A 123 -2.54 4.96 5.57
C THR A 123 -3.61 3.90 5.84
N ALA A 124 -4.20 3.89 7.04
CA ALA A 124 -5.28 2.98 7.40
C ALA A 124 -6.51 3.14 6.49
N TYR A 125 -6.88 4.37 6.20
CA TYR A 125 -8.00 4.66 5.29
C TYR A 125 -7.72 4.21 3.86
N VAL A 126 -6.58 4.60 3.29
CA VAL A 126 -6.19 4.25 1.92
C VAL A 126 -6.15 2.74 1.72
N LEU A 127 -5.58 2.00 2.68
CA LEU A 127 -5.56 0.54 2.62
C LEU A 127 -6.95 -0.10 2.74
N SER A 128 -7.91 0.57 3.36
CA SER A 128 -9.28 0.07 3.46
C SER A 128 -10.08 0.19 2.16
N LEU A 129 -9.66 1.08 1.23
CA LEU A 129 -10.36 1.29 -0.04
C LEU A 129 -10.22 0.10 -0.99
N GLY A 130 -9.16 -0.68 -0.89
CA GLY A 130 -8.92 -1.87 -1.72
C GLY A 130 -9.75 -3.11 -1.34
N GLY A 131 -10.76 -2.96 -0.49
CA GLY A 131 -11.61 -4.02 0.00
C GLY A 131 -11.04 -4.73 1.25
N SER A 132 -11.92 -5.07 2.17
CA SER A 132 -11.64 -6.03 3.24
C SER A 132 -11.66 -7.44 2.64
N ARG A 133 -10.68 -8.25 2.97
CA ARG A 133 -10.82 -9.70 2.87
C ARG A 133 -11.72 -10.19 3.98
#